data_38e8daa918a528a64014ab404cbdf4e7
#
_entry.id   38e8daa918a528a64014ab404cbdf4e7
#
_cell.length_a   1.000
_cell.length_b   1.000
_cell.length_c   1.000
_cell.angle_alpha   90.00
_cell.angle_beta   90.00
_cell.angle_gamma   90.00
#
_symmetry.space_group_name_H-M   'P 1'
#
loop_
_entity.id
_entity.type
_entity.pdbx_description
1 polymer ?
#
loop_
_entity_poly.entity_id
_entity_poly.type
_entity_poly.pdbx_seq_one_letter_code
_entity_poly.pdbx_strand_id
1 'polypeptide(L)'
;MAALDSVEKMMSDIQYPIKGSCQCGNIRYQLLAPPLKIMACHCKACQKLSTSAFSITALVKADSLVVQGELAQWERLAESGNKNYAKFCPYCGNRIYHFNPDQPETIKLKAASLDDTRILNPEAHIWVCQKQDWYQIPEGVPQFDKQP
;
A
#
# COMPACT_ATOMS: atom_id res chain seq x y z
N MET A 1 -14.01 20.16 -10.22
CA MET A 1 -13.08 20.31 -11.35
C MET A 1 -11.75 20.86 -10.88
N ALA A 2 -11.72 22.01 -10.19
CA ALA A 2 -10.47 22.61 -9.70
C ALA A 2 -9.69 21.66 -8.76
N ALA A 3 -10.40 20.89 -7.90
CA ALA A 3 -9.76 19.93 -6.99
C ALA A 3 -9.06 18.79 -7.71
N LEU A 4 -9.68 18.26 -8.80
CA LEU A 4 -9.08 17.21 -9.63
C LEU A 4 -7.85 17.73 -10.35
N ASP A 5 -7.94 18.93 -10.93
CA ASP A 5 -6.80 19.56 -11.60
C ASP A 5 -5.63 19.77 -10.63
N SER A 6 -5.92 20.17 -9.39
CA SER A 6 -4.90 20.36 -8.35
C SER A 6 -4.22 19.04 -7.96
N VAL A 7 -4.99 17.94 -7.84
CA VAL A 7 -4.45 16.62 -7.54
C VAL A 7 -3.59 16.11 -8.70
N GLU A 8 -4.07 16.22 -9.92
CA GLU A 8 -3.31 15.81 -11.11
C GLU A 8 -1.99 16.59 -11.22
N LYS A 9 -2.02 17.90 -11.02
CA LYS A 9 -0.83 18.73 -11.03
C LYS A 9 0.14 18.32 -9.92
N MET A 10 -0.36 18.09 -8.71
CA MET A 10 0.45 17.66 -7.58
C MET A 10 1.14 16.33 -7.89
N MET A 11 0.41 15.35 -8.46
CA MET A 11 0.96 14.05 -8.79
C MET A 11 1.99 14.14 -9.92
N SER A 12 1.79 15.03 -10.89
CA SER A 12 2.75 15.20 -11.99
C SER A 12 4.05 15.88 -11.53
N ASP A 13 4.01 16.62 -10.42
CA ASP A 13 5.21 17.27 -9.85
C ASP A 13 6.04 16.30 -9.00
N ILE A 14 5.56 15.07 -8.76
CA ILE A 14 6.27 14.10 -7.95
C ILE A 14 7.46 13.54 -8.73
N GLN A 15 8.63 13.61 -8.10
CA GLN A 15 9.86 13.13 -8.70
C GLN A 15 10.21 11.74 -8.20
N TYR A 16 10.60 10.86 -9.12
CA TYR A 16 11.07 9.52 -8.78
C TYR A 16 12.61 9.50 -8.88
N PRO A 17 13.32 8.70 -8.07
CA PRO A 17 12.76 7.78 -7.07
C PRO A 17 12.21 8.49 -5.83
N ILE A 18 11.21 7.87 -5.21
CA ILE A 18 10.71 8.30 -3.91
C ILE A 18 11.32 7.40 -2.84
N LYS A 19 11.90 7.99 -1.81
CA LYS A 19 12.49 7.25 -0.69
C LYS A 19 11.42 6.93 0.34
N GLY A 20 11.64 5.82 1.04
CA GLY A 20 10.81 5.43 2.17
C GLY A 20 11.62 4.67 3.19
N SER A 21 11.05 4.44 4.36
CA SER A 21 11.71 3.71 5.42
C SER A 21 10.69 3.14 6.42
N CYS A 22 11.15 2.17 7.23
CA CYS A 22 10.40 1.78 8.42
C CYS A 22 10.56 2.86 9.50
N GLN A 23 9.75 2.73 10.55
CA GLN A 23 9.71 3.72 11.63
C GLN A 23 11.05 3.91 12.33
N CYS A 24 11.82 2.83 12.54
CA CYS A 24 13.14 2.93 13.19
C CYS A 24 14.27 3.29 12.23
N GLY A 25 14.02 3.32 10.91
CA GLY A 25 15.03 3.64 9.92
C GLY A 25 15.96 2.51 9.51
N ASN A 26 15.83 1.33 10.12
CA ASN A 26 16.70 0.20 9.81
C ASN A 26 16.46 -0.36 8.40
N ILE A 27 15.23 -0.28 7.93
CA ILE A 27 14.87 -0.64 6.56
C ILE A 27 14.66 0.66 5.77
N ARG A 28 15.32 0.77 4.63
CA ARG A 28 15.18 1.90 3.73
C ARG A 28 14.92 1.36 2.33
N TYR A 29 14.16 2.11 1.55
CA TYR A 29 13.87 1.68 0.19
C TYR A 29 13.66 2.87 -0.74
N GLN A 30 13.68 2.58 -2.03
CA GLN A 30 13.37 3.54 -3.07
C GLN A 30 12.32 2.94 -3.99
N LEU A 31 11.29 3.72 -4.28
CA LEU A 31 10.33 3.42 -5.34
C LEU A 31 10.78 4.16 -6.59
N LEU A 32 11.15 3.39 -7.63
CA LEU A 32 11.82 3.94 -8.81
C LEU A 32 10.84 4.49 -9.86
N ALA A 33 9.59 4.08 -9.82
CA ALA A 33 8.59 4.41 -10.84
C ALA A 33 7.21 4.52 -10.22
N PRO A 34 6.26 5.20 -10.89
CA PRO A 34 4.88 5.31 -10.40
C PRO A 34 4.24 3.95 -10.15
N PRO A 35 3.39 3.83 -9.10
CA PRO A 35 2.63 2.60 -8.87
C PRO A 35 1.69 2.29 -10.04
N LEU A 36 1.37 1.01 -10.20
CA LEU A 36 0.36 0.57 -11.16
C LEU A 36 -1.04 0.96 -10.68
N LYS A 37 -1.28 0.89 -9.37
CA LYS A 37 -2.58 1.19 -8.77
C LYS A 37 -2.40 1.45 -7.27
N ILE A 38 -3.25 2.32 -6.72
CA ILE A 38 -3.27 2.59 -5.28
C ILE A 38 -4.70 2.32 -4.77
N MET A 39 -4.79 1.52 -3.71
CA MET A 39 -6.08 1.10 -3.15
C MET A 39 -6.10 1.25 -1.64
N ALA A 40 -7.27 1.58 -1.10
CA ALA A 40 -7.54 1.50 0.33
C ALA A 40 -8.28 0.19 0.61
N CYS A 41 -7.73 -0.65 1.47
CA CYS A 41 -8.32 -1.93 1.82
C CYS A 41 -8.89 -1.88 3.23
N HIS A 42 -10.19 -2.14 3.35
CA HIS A 42 -10.93 -2.06 4.61
C HIS A 42 -11.08 -3.42 5.32
N CYS A 43 -10.46 -4.49 4.82
CA CYS A 43 -10.60 -5.79 5.45
C CYS A 43 -10.03 -5.82 6.87
N LYS A 44 -10.54 -6.73 7.70
CA LYS A 44 -10.09 -6.83 9.10
C LYS A 44 -8.59 -7.06 9.23
N ALA A 45 -8.00 -7.85 8.35
CA ALA A 45 -6.56 -8.07 8.35
C ALA A 45 -5.80 -6.76 8.13
N CYS A 46 -6.26 -5.92 7.18
CA CYS A 46 -5.65 -4.62 6.91
C CYS A 46 -5.86 -3.65 8.07
N GLN A 47 -7.03 -3.67 8.69
CA GLN A 47 -7.27 -2.85 9.89
C GLN A 47 -6.31 -3.23 11.01
N LYS A 48 -6.08 -4.53 11.21
CA LYS A 48 -5.16 -5.01 12.25
C LYS A 48 -3.72 -4.63 11.97
N LEU A 49 -3.22 -4.87 10.77
CA LEU A 49 -1.82 -4.61 10.46
C LEU A 49 -1.49 -3.12 10.46
N SER A 50 -2.44 -2.27 10.10
CA SER A 50 -2.25 -0.82 10.10
C SER A 50 -2.67 -0.15 11.41
N THR A 51 -3.37 -0.89 12.28
CA THR A 51 -4.00 -0.35 13.49
C THR A 51 -4.79 0.94 13.18
N SER A 52 -5.58 0.87 12.11
CA SER A 52 -6.31 2.01 11.56
C SER A 52 -7.60 1.51 10.87
N ALA A 53 -8.35 2.44 10.32
CA ALA A 53 -9.60 2.12 9.62
C ALA A 53 -9.37 1.31 8.34
N PHE A 54 -8.23 1.48 7.69
CA PHE A 54 -7.86 0.77 6.47
C PHE A 54 -6.36 0.86 6.24
N SER A 55 -5.87 0.06 5.31
CA SER A 55 -4.48 0.10 4.87
C SER A 55 -4.42 0.64 3.44
N ILE A 56 -3.47 1.52 3.15
CA ILE A 56 -3.23 1.99 1.78
C ILE A 56 -2.14 1.16 1.15
N THR A 57 -2.46 0.55 0.03
CA THR A 57 -1.57 -0.34 -0.70
C THR A 57 -1.32 0.20 -2.10
N ALA A 58 -0.05 0.31 -2.46
CA ALA A 58 0.36 0.62 -3.81
C ALA A 58 0.82 -0.65 -4.50
N LEU A 59 0.13 -1.06 -5.56
CA LEU A 59 0.57 -2.18 -6.38
C LEU A 59 1.70 -1.67 -7.27
N VAL A 60 2.89 -2.26 -7.13
CA VAL A 60 4.07 -1.84 -7.87
C VAL A 60 4.74 -3.04 -8.53
N LYS A 61 5.49 -2.79 -9.59
CA LYS A 61 6.34 -3.84 -10.16
C LYS A 61 7.45 -4.16 -9.17
N ALA A 62 7.77 -5.44 -9.01
CA ALA A 62 8.79 -5.87 -8.05
C ALA A 62 10.15 -5.21 -8.34
N ASP A 63 10.50 -5.04 -9.61
CA ASP A 63 11.76 -4.39 -10.01
C ASP A 63 11.76 -2.87 -9.82
N SER A 64 10.61 -2.27 -9.48
CA SER A 64 10.52 -0.84 -9.16
C SER A 64 10.84 -0.55 -7.70
N LEU A 65 11.03 -1.55 -6.86
CA LEU A 65 11.34 -1.36 -5.45
C LEU A 65 12.72 -1.89 -5.12
N VAL A 66 13.59 -1.02 -4.61
CA VAL A 66 14.94 -1.38 -4.17
C VAL A 66 15.01 -1.20 -2.67
N VAL A 67 15.23 -2.30 -1.93
CA VAL A 67 15.21 -2.31 -0.47
C VAL A 67 16.61 -2.52 0.07
N GLN A 68 16.97 -1.74 1.09
CA GLN A 68 18.20 -1.89 1.87
C GLN A 68 17.84 -2.33 3.29
N GLY A 69 18.55 -3.34 3.78
CA GLY A 69 18.30 -3.94 5.09
C GLY A 69 17.64 -5.31 4.96
N GLU A 70 17.75 -6.10 6.02
CA GLU A 70 17.16 -7.43 6.05
C GLU A 70 15.76 -7.39 6.60
N LEU A 71 14.80 -7.87 5.81
CA LEU A 71 13.39 -7.94 6.18
C LEU A 71 13.08 -9.31 6.79
N ALA A 72 12.26 -9.31 7.83
CA ALA A 72 11.61 -10.51 8.32
C ALA A 72 10.40 -10.83 7.45
N GLN A 73 9.93 -12.07 7.53
CA GLN A 73 8.81 -12.54 6.71
C GLN A 73 7.81 -13.30 7.55
N TRP A 74 6.53 -13.03 7.30
CA TRP A 74 5.42 -13.79 7.84
C TRP A 74 4.57 -14.32 6.70
N GLU A 75 4.23 -15.59 6.76
CA GLU A 75 3.53 -16.29 5.69
C GLU A 75 2.12 -16.64 6.10
N ARG A 76 1.15 -16.32 5.26
CA ARG A 76 -0.24 -16.72 5.45
C ARG A 76 -0.95 -16.89 4.12
N LEU A 77 -2.12 -17.54 4.20
CA LEU A 77 -3.05 -17.59 3.08
C LEU A 77 -4.13 -16.52 3.28
N ALA A 78 -4.50 -15.83 2.21
CA ALA A 78 -5.64 -14.92 2.20
C ALA A 78 -6.94 -15.72 2.17
N GLU A 79 -8.08 -15.04 2.36
CA GLU A 79 -9.40 -15.67 2.27
C GLU A 79 -9.60 -16.37 0.92
N SER A 80 -9.04 -15.84 -0.15
CA SER A 80 -9.10 -16.43 -1.50
C SER A 80 -8.32 -17.74 -1.64
N GLY A 81 -7.48 -18.11 -0.65
CA GLY A 81 -6.55 -19.22 -0.74
C GLY A 81 -5.19 -18.83 -1.34
N ASN A 82 -5.04 -17.62 -1.85
CA ASN A 82 -3.77 -17.15 -2.37
C ASN A 82 -2.79 -16.85 -1.23
N LYS A 83 -1.50 -17.07 -1.49
CA LYS A 83 -0.45 -16.71 -0.55
C LYS A 83 -0.38 -15.20 -0.43
N ASN A 84 -0.27 -14.72 0.81
CA ASN A 84 -0.16 -13.30 1.09
C ASN A 84 0.90 -13.11 2.17
N TYR A 85 2.15 -13.09 1.74
CA TYR A 85 3.31 -13.05 2.62
C TYR A 85 3.65 -11.59 2.92
N ALA A 86 4.09 -11.33 4.15
CA ALA A 86 4.43 -9.99 4.60
C ALA A 86 5.94 -9.86 4.81
N LYS A 87 6.49 -8.76 4.33
CA LYS A 87 7.87 -8.36 4.63
C LYS A 87 7.83 -7.15 5.55
N PHE A 88 8.56 -7.23 6.65
CA PHE A 88 8.53 -6.20 7.69
C PHE A 88 9.88 -6.04 8.36
N CYS A 89 10.07 -4.90 9.02
CA CYS A 89 11.29 -4.65 9.78
C CYS A 89 11.34 -5.55 11.02
N PRO A 90 12.41 -6.33 11.21
CA PRO A 90 12.49 -7.22 12.37
C PRO A 90 12.68 -6.47 13.69
N TYR A 91 13.05 -5.19 13.65
CA TYR A 91 13.33 -4.40 14.85
C TYR A 91 12.13 -3.58 15.32
N CYS A 92 11.43 -2.89 14.40
CA CYS A 92 10.28 -2.08 14.79
C CYS A 92 8.93 -2.67 14.36
N GLY A 93 8.93 -3.75 13.55
CA GLY A 93 7.71 -4.44 13.13
C GLY A 93 6.96 -3.76 11.99
N ASN A 94 7.45 -2.64 11.48
CA ASN A 94 6.77 -1.90 10.42
C ASN A 94 6.66 -2.74 9.15
N ARG A 95 5.45 -2.93 8.64
CA ARG A 95 5.22 -3.62 7.37
C ARG A 95 5.74 -2.77 6.23
N ILE A 96 6.49 -3.39 5.31
CA ILE A 96 7.01 -2.68 4.14
C ILE A 96 6.20 -3.07 2.90
N TYR A 97 6.08 -4.37 2.61
CA TYR A 97 5.23 -4.80 1.51
C TYR A 97 4.72 -6.22 1.74
N HIS A 98 3.64 -6.54 1.03
CA HIS A 98 3.11 -7.89 0.94
C HIS A 98 3.31 -8.40 -0.48
N PHE A 99 3.38 -9.72 -0.63
CA PHE A 99 3.56 -10.32 -1.94
C PHE A 99 2.99 -11.73 -1.98
N ASN A 100 2.68 -12.19 -3.20
CA ASN A 100 2.33 -13.57 -3.48
C ASN A 100 3.52 -14.18 -4.23
N PRO A 101 4.23 -15.17 -3.64
CA PRO A 101 5.41 -15.76 -4.29
C PRO A 101 5.08 -16.49 -5.61
N ASP A 102 3.80 -16.84 -5.83
CA ASP A 102 3.35 -17.44 -7.08
C ASP A 102 3.15 -16.40 -8.19
N GLN A 103 3.16 -15.11 -7.83
CA GLN A 103 3.04 -13.97 -8.76
C GLN A 103 4.12 -12.94 -8.43
N PRO A 104 5.40 -13.28 -8.68
CA PRO A 104 6.52 -12.48 -8.18
C PRO A 104 6.77 -11.16 -8.91
N GLU A 105 6.11 -10.93 -10.03
CA GLU A 105 6.32 -9.75 -10.87
C GLU A 105 5.77 -8.45 -10.24
N THR A 106 4.83 -8.56 -9.30
CA THR A 106 4.26 -7.41 -8.60
C THR A 106 4.31 -7.62 -7.09
N ILE A 107 4.34 -6.51 -6.36
CA ILE A 107 4.27 -6.51 -4.90
C ILE A 107 3.30 -5.42 -4.44
N LYS A 108 2.85 -5.55 -3.20
CA LYS A 108 1.89 -4.64 -2.58
C LYS A 108 2.62 -3.80 -1.54
N LEU A 109 3.13 -2.65 -1.96
CA LEU A 109 3.85 -1.74 -1.07
C LEU A 109 2.88 -1.12 -0.06
N LYS A 110 3.23 -1.15 1.22
CA LYS A 110 2.52 -0.44 2.28
C LYS A 110 2.97 1.02 2.23
N ALA A 111 2.34 1.80 1.38
CA ALA A 111 2.88 3.00 0.81
C ALA A 111 2.94 4.21 1.76
N ALA A 112 2.25 4.15 2.90
CA ALA A 112 2.35 5.22 3.88
C ALA A 112 3.74 5.30 4.56
N SER A 113 4.60 4.32 4.32
CA SER A 113 6.00 4.36 4.74
C SER A 113 6.91 5.17 3.80
N LEU A 114 6.38 5.65 2.67
CA LEU A 114 7.10 6.60 1.81
C LEU A 114 7.27 7.95 2.51
N ASP A 115 8.39 8.62 2.24
CA ASP A 115 8.65 9.94 2.80
C ASP A 115 7.69 10.97 2.19
N ASP A 116 7.48 10.91 0.87
CA ASP A 116 6.52 11.76 0.17
C ASP A 116 5.22 10.99 -0.04
N THR A 117 4.21 11.31 0.75
CA THR A 117 2.93 10.62 0.73
C THR A 117 1.89 11.27 -0.18
N ARG A 118 2.29 12.27 -0.99
CA ARG A 118 1.35 12.96 -1.89
C ARG A 118 0.77 12.04 -2.95
N ILE A 119 1.44 10.92 -3.27
CA ILE A 119 0.91 9.94 -4.22
C ILE A 119 -0.23 9.10 -3.63
N LEU A 120 -0.46 9.17 -2.31
CA LEU A 120 -1.44 8.32 -1.63
C LEU A 120 -2.87 8.83 -1.85
N ASN A 121 -3.31 8.76 -3.09
CA ASN A 121 -4.68 9.08 -3.47
C ASN A 121 -5.34 7.79 -3.97
N PRO A 122 -6.09 7.08 -3.10
CA PRO A 122 -6.65 5.79 -3.50
C PRO A 122 -7.59 5.91 -4.70
N GLU A 123 -7.35 5.09 -5.71
CA GLU A 123 -8.18 5.02 -6.90
C GLU A 123 -9.40 4.13 -6.69
N ALA A 124 -9.39 3.31 -5.64
CA ALA A 124 -10.48 2.41 -5.29
C ALA A 124 -10.41 2.05 -3.81
N HIS A 125 -11.59 1.75 -3.25
CA HIS A 125 -11.73 1.19 -1.92
C HIS A 125 -12.21 -0.25 -2.08
N ILE A 126 -11.53 -1.19 -1.44
CA ILE A 126 -11.84 -2.62 -1.52
C ILE A 126 -12.16 -3.17 -0.13
N TRP A 127 -12.88 -4.30 -0.10
CA TRP A 127 -13.37 -4.91 1.12
C TRP A 127 -14.26 -3.97 1.93
N VAL A 128 -15.09 -3.23 1.22
CA VAL A 128 -15.97 -2.21 1.80
C VAL A 128 -17.01 -2.84 2.74
N CYS A 129 -17.32 -4.13 2.54
CA CYS A 129 -18.22 -4.88 3.44
C CYS A 129 -17.72 -4.94 4.89
N GLN A 130 -16.42 -4.71 5.13
CA GLN A 130 -15.83 -4.70 6.47
C GLN A 130 -15.42 -3.31 6.95
N LYS A 131 -15.77 -2.28 6.18
CA LYS A 131 -15.45 -0.88 6.46
C LYS A 131 -15.98 -0.45 7.83
N GLN A 132 -15.25 0.46 8.49
CA GLN A 132 -15.72 1.12 9.71
C GLN A 132 -16.98 1.95 9.40
N ASP A 133 -17.97 1.85 10.27
CA ASP A 133 -19.27 2.53 10.03
C ASP A 133 -19.13 4.06 10.00
N TRP A 134 -18.24 4.61 10.82
CA TRP A 134 -18.03 6.05 10.91
C TRP A 134 -17.27 6.64 9.71
N TYR A 135 -16.56 5.80 8.94
CA TYR A 135 -15.78 6.31 7.82
C TYR A 135 -16.64 6.40 6.56
N GLN A 136 -16.60 7.57 5.92
CA GLN A 136 -17.30 7.80 4.67
C GLN A 136 -16.30 7.84 3.52
N ILE A 137 -16.47 6.93 2.56
CA ILE A 137 -15.64 6.90 1.37
C ILE A 137 -15.97 8.13 0.52
N PRO A 138 -14.96 8.85 0.00
CA PRO A 138 -15.20 10.01 -0.85
C PRO A 138 -16.10 9.67 -2.03
N GLU A 139 -17.01 10.59 -2.34
CA GLU A 139 -17.94 10.42 -3.44
C GLU A 139 -17.22 10.29 -4.78
N GLY A 140 -17.71 9.39 -5.63
CA GLY A 140 -17.15 9.18 -6.98
C GLY A 140 -15.98 8.23 -7.06
N VAL A 141 -15.44 7.77 -5.92
CA VAL A 141 -14.36 6.78 -5.92
C VAL A 141 -14.93 5.37 -6.03
N PRO A 142 -14.43 4.52 -6.94
CA PRO A 142 -14.91 3.15 -7.06
C PRO A 142 -14.81 2.37 -5.75
N GLN A 143 -15.84 1.57 -5.47
CA GLN A 143 -15.95 0.75 -4.26
C GLN A 143 -16.25 -0.69 -4.65
N PHE A 144 -15.61 -1.63 -3.97
CA PHE A 144 -15.82 -3.06 -4.17
C PHE A 144 -16.04 -3.74 -2.82
N ASP A 145 -17.08 -4.58 -2.73
CA ASP A 145 -17.38 -5.28 -1.47
C ASP A 145 -16.20 -6.12 -1.00
N LYS A 146 -15.51 -6.80 -1.92
CA LYS A 146 -14.30 -7.58 -1.66
C LYS A 146 -13.22 -7.18 -2.65
N GLN A 147 -12.60 -8.16 -3.32
CA GLN A 147 -11.65 -7.86 -4.40
C GLN A 147 -12.40 -7.42 -5.65
N PRO A 148 -11.80 -6.55 -6.48
CA PRO A 148 -12.41 -6.16 -7.75
C PRO A 148 -12.54 -7.32 -8.72
#